data_ffe0cae9b0988c07ee3c296926d728ab
#
_entry.id   ffe0cae9b0988c07ee3c296926d728ab
#
_cell.length_a   1.000
_cell.length_b   1.000
_cell.length_c   1.000
_cell.angle_alpha   90.00
_cell.angle_beta   90.00
_cell.angle_gamma   90.00
#
_symmetry.space_group_name_H-M   'P 1'
#
loop_
_entity.id
_entity.type
_entity.pdbx_description
1 polymer ?
#
loop_
_entity_poly.entity_id
_entity_poly.type
_entity_poly.pdbx_seq_one_letter_code
_entity_poly.pdbx_strand_id
1 'polypeptide(L)'
;MAQQEDIFKKVVSHCKEYGFVFPSSEIYDGLGAVYDYGQNGVELKNNIKQYWWQYMVLLHENIVGIDSAIFMHPTIWKASGHVDAFNDPLIDNRDSKKRYRADVLIEDQIAKYDEKIEKEVAKARKRFGDAFDEAQYRATSARVLEEQAKRDALHERYQQVMNAEGGIDLEGLKQIILDEGIVCPISGTRNWTDVRQFNLMFKTEMGAAAEGASTIYLRPETAQGIFVNYLNVQKTGRMKIPFGIAQIGKAFRNEIVARQFIFRMREFEQMEMQFFVKPGTELQWFEEWKKRRMAWHQALGFGAENYRFHDHDKLAHYANAATDIEFKMPFGFKEVEGIHSRTNFDLSQHAKYSGKKIEYFDPEDNTSYTPYVIETSIGVDRMFLSVMCHSYCEEKLEGGDTRVVLRLPAALAPVKLAVFPLTKKDGLPEKAREIIDQLKFHFNCKYEEKDQIGKRYRRQDAIGTPFCVTVDNQTLEDNTVTLRERDTMEQKRVNISELRGIIEDQVTITSLLKNLK
;
A
#
# COMPACT_ATOMS: atom_id res chain seq x y z
N MET A 1 -16.21 0.27 15.71
CA MET A 1 -14.87 -0.20 16.11
C MET A 1 -14.80 -1.70 16.35
N ALA A 2 -15.50 -2.30 17.33
CA ALA A 2 -15.39 -3.76 17.57
C ALA A 2 -15.70 -4.65 16.34
N GLN A 3 -16.71 -4.32 15.55
CA GLN A 3 -17.07 -5.07 14.33
C GLN A 3 -16.02 -4.91 13.20
N GLN A 4 -15.38 -3.76 13.08
CA GLN A 4 -14.32 -3.51 12.07
C GLN A 4 -13.00 -4.18 12.46
N GLU A 5 -12.69 -4.22 13.76
CA GLU A 5 -11.52 -4.95 14.28
C GLU A 5 -11.68 -6.47 14.07
N ASP A 6 -12.90 -6.99 14.17
CA ASP A 6 -13.22 -8.39 13.87
C ASP A 6 -13.00 -8.70 12.38
N ILE A 7 -13.44 -7.83 11.47
CA ILE A 7 -13.21 -7.99 10.02
C ILE A 7 -11.71 -8.04 9.70
N PHE A 8 -10.90 -7.17 10.30
CA PHE A 8 -9.46 -7.16 10.07
C PHE A 8 -8.80 -8.47 10.50
N LYS A 9 -9.16 -9.00 11.68
CA LYS A 9 -8.68 -10.30 12.16
C LYS A 9 -9.07 -11.44 11.22
N LYS A 10 -10.28 -11.41 10.69
CA LYS A 10 -10.76 -12.40 9.70
C LYS A 10 -9.95 -12.33 8.39
N VAL A 11 -9.66 -11.13 7.88
CA VAL A 11 -8.81 -10.96 6.69
C VAL A 11 -7.40 -11.51 6.93
N VAL A 12 -6.79 -11.23 8.08
CA VAL A 12 -5.45 -11.76 8.43
C VAL A 12 -5.46 -13.29 8.50
N SER A 13 -6.46 -13.87 9.17
CA SER A 13 -6.63 -15.34 9.25
C SER A 13 -6.83 -15.95 7.87
N HIS A 14 -7.68 -15.33 7.05
CA HIS A 14 -7.95 -15.75 5.67
C HIS A 14 -6.70 -15.72 4.79
N CYS A 15 -5.88 -14.66 4.91
CA CYS A 15 -4.60 -14.58 4.20
C CYS A 15 -3.69 -15.76 4.49
N LYS A 16 -3.61 -16.18 5.76
CA LYS A 16 -2.80 -17.33 6.17
C LYS A 16 -3.40 -18.65 5.70
N GLU A 17 -4.70 -18.85 5.91
CA GLU A 17 -5.40 -20.10 5.58
C GLU A 17 -5.35 -20.42 4.08
N TYR A 18 -5.51 -19.39 3.24
CA TYR A 18 -5.61 -19.56 1.78
C TYR A 18 -4.32 -19.26 1.01
N GLY A 19 -3.18 -19.20 1.70
CA GLY A 19 -1.88 -19.06 1.05
C GLY A 19 -1.64 -17.73 0.37
N PHE A 20 -2.10 -16.64 1.00
CA PHE A 20 -1.80 -15.29 0.56
C PHE A 20 -0.56 -14.72 1.25
N VAL A 21 -0.53 -14.73 2.59
CA VAL A 21 0.59 -14.14 3.36
C VAL A 21 0.87 -14.98 4.60
N PHE A 22 2.14 -15.27 4.84
CA PHE A 22 2.64 -15.98 6.00
C PHE A 22 3.63 -15.11 6.78
N PRO A 23 3.77 -15.27 8.11
CA PRO A 23 4.93 -14.77 8.82
C PRO A 23 6.21 -15.36 8.23
N SER A 24 7.21 -14.54 7.93
CA SER A 24 8.47 -15.06 7.41
C SER A 24 9.18 -15.95 8.43
N SER A 25 9.74 -17.06 7.96
CA SER A 25 10.48 -18.01 8.81
C SER A 25 9.65 -18.59 9.97
N GLU A 26 8.37 -18.83 9.76
CA GLU A 26 7.43 -19.30 10.80
C GLU A 26 7.89 -20.57 11.51
N ILE A 27 8.62 -21.45 10.84
CA ILE A 27 9.21 -22.67 11.46
C ILE A 27 10.25 -22.40 12.54
N TYR A 28 10.74 -21.15 12.62
CA TYR A 28 11.68 -20.65 13.66
C TYR A 28 11.02 -19.54 14.50
N ASP A 29 9.72 -19.65 14.75
CA ASP A 29 8.90 -18.65 15.48
C ASP A 29 8.76 -17.29 14.78
N GLY A 30 9.17 -17.21 13.51
CA GLY A 30 9.02 -16.04 12.67
C GLY A 30 10.03 -14.91 12.94
N LEU A 31 10.12 -13.97 12.00
CA LEU A 31 10.84 -12.71 12.15
C LEU A 31 9.83 -11.56 12.19
N GLY A 32 9.84 -10.78 13.28
CA GLY A 32 8.86 -9.72 13.49
C GLY A 32 8.82 -8.68 12.36
N ALA A 33 7.63 -8.39 11.86
CA ALA A 33 7.37 -7.43 10.78
C ALA A 33 8.02 -7.77 9.44
N VAL A 34 8.24 -9.05 9.18
CA VAL A 34 8.65 -9.58 7.88
C VAL A 34 7.68 -10.69 7.48
N TYR A 35 7.25 -10.70 6.23
CA TYR A 35 6.23 -11.62 5.74
C TYR A 35 6.63 -12.19 4.39
N ASP A 36 6.19 -13.43 4.15
CA ASP A 36 6.32 -14.13 2.88
C ASP A 36 4.95 -14.16 2.18
N TYR A 37 4.95 -14.01 0.86
CA TYR A 37 3.75 -14.16 0.04
C TYR A 37 3.66 -15.59 -0.46
N GLY A 38 2.56 -16.27 -0.12
CA GLY A 38 2.29 -17.63 -0.58
C GLY A 38 1.84 -17.69 -2.04
N GLN A 39 1.44 -18.87 -2.49
CA GLN A 39 1.13 -19.15 -3.90
C GLN A 39 -0.01 -18.27 -4.49
N ASN A 40 -1.02 -17.91 -3.69
CA ASN A 40 -2.07 -16.99 -4.13
C ASN A 40 -1.66 -15.52 -3.92
N GLY A 41 -0.89 -15.26 -2.87
CA GLY A 41 -0.41 -13.91 -2.56
C GLY A 41 0.56 -13.37 -3.60
N VAL A 42 1.52 -14.19 -4.05
CA VAL A 42 2.52 -13.75 -5.05
C VAL A 42 1.86 -13.42 -6.38
N GLU A 43 0.86 -14.19 -6.80
CA GLU A 43 0.12 -13.92 -8.04
C GLU A 43 -0.70 -12.62 -7.94
N LEU A 44 -1.43 -12.42 -6.84
CA LEU A 44 -2.15 -11.17 -6.61
C LEU A 44 -1.18 -9.97 -6.58
N LYS A 45 -0.06 -10.11 -5.89
CA LYS A 45 0.98 -9.06 -5.80
C LYS A 45 1.58 -8.74 -7.15
N ASN A 46 1.88 -9.74 -7.97
CA ASN A 46 2.39 -9.56 -9.32
C ASN A 46 1.35 -8.88 -10.23
N ASN A 47 0.07 -9.25 -10.13
CA ASN A 47 -1.01 -8.61 -10.89
C ASN A 47 -1.16 -7.12 -10.52
N ILE A 48 -1.04 -6.77 -9.23
CA ILE A 48 -1.03 -5.36 -8.76
C ILE A 48 0.15 -4.60 -9.37
N LYS A 49 1.36 -5.17 -9.30
CA LYS A 49 2.56 -4.55 -9.91
C LYS A 49 2.42 -4.39 -11.41
N GLN A 50 1.88 -5.40 -12.10
CA GLN A 50 1.65 -5.34 -13.53
C GLN A 50 0.61 -4.28 -13.91
N TYR A 51 -0.47 -4.14 -13.15
CA TYR A 51 -1.48 -3.09 -13.33
C TYR A 51 -0.88 -1.70 -13.22
N TRP A 52 -0.03 -1.46 -12.19
CA TRP A 52 0.68 -0.20 -12.04
C TRP A 52 1.70 0.04 -13.16
N TRP A 53 2.52 -0.98 -13.50
CA TRP A 53 3.57 -0.86 -14.49
C TRP A 53 3.03 -0.58 -15.90
N GLN A 54 1.99 -1.31 -16.28
CA GLN A 54 1.35 -1.06 -17.59
C GLN A 54 0.76 0.34 -17.65
N TYR A 55 0.11 0.78 -16.58
CA TYR A 55 -0.40 2.15 -16.53
C TYR A 55 0.72 3.18 -16.64
N MET A 56 1.74 3.09 -15.78
CA MET A 56 2.80 4.10 -15.69
C MET A 56 3.71 4.11 -16.91
N VAL A 57 4.15 2.95 -17.38
CA VAL A 57 5.21 2.86 -18.40
C VAL A 57 4.65 2.65 -19.80
N LEU A 58 3.60 1.83 -19.97
CA LEU A 58 3.10 1.52 -21.31
C LEU A 58 2.08 2.53 -21.83
N LEU A 59 1.28 3.15 -20.95
CA LEU A 59 0.26 4.12 -21.36
C LEU A 59 0.75 5.57 -21.41
N HIS A 60 2.00 5.84 -21.01
CA HIS A 60 2.62 7.16 -21.09
C HIS A 60 3.89 7.11 -21.94
N GLU A 61 3.89 7.78 -23.06
CA GLU A 61 5.03 7.81 -24.01
C GLU A 61 6.30 8.43 -23.41
N ASN A 62 6.14 9.26 -22.40
CA ASN A 62 7.21 10.01 -21.74
C ASN A 62 7.59 9.45 -20.36
N ILE A 63 7.22 8.20 -20.03
CA ILE A 63 7.66 7.54 -18.80
C ILE A 63 8.38 6.24 -19.16
N VAL A 64 9.58 6.07 -18.60
CA VAL A 64 10.40 4.88 -18.79
C VAL A 64 10.71 4.20 -17.47
N GLY A 65 11.00 2.91 -17.52
CA GLY A 65 11.32 2.13 -16.33
C GLY A 65 12.80 1.96 -16.10
N ILE A 66 13.20 1.84 -14.82
CA ILE A 66 14.53 1.36 -14.41
C ILE A 66 14.41 0.31 -13.32
N ASP A 67 15.49 -0.41 -13.08
CA ASP A 67 15.70 -1.26 -11.90
C ASP A 67 17.08 -0.92 -11.32
N SER A 68 17.10 -0.06 -10.30
CA SER A 68 18.34 0.34 -9.63
C SER A 68 18.71 -0.65 -8.53
N ALA A 69 20.02 -0.77 -8.25
CA ALA A 69 20.54 -1.64 -7.22
C ALA A 69 20.02 -1.27 -5.81
N ILE A 70 19.83 -2.28 -4.95
CA ILE A 70 19.53 -2.08 -3.52
C ILE A 70 20.74 -1.49 -2.80
N PHE A 71 21.92 -2.04 -3.07
CA PHE A 71 23.19 -1.53 -2.54
C PHE A 71 23.65 -0.36 -3.39
N MET A 72 23.71 0.80 -2.78
CA MET A 72 24.13 2.03 -3.42
C MET A 72 25.27 2.68 -2.63
N HIS A 73 26.01 3.58 -3.26
CA HIS A 73 27.10 4.29 -2.62
C HIS A 73 26.62 5.04 -1.36
N PRO A 74 27.27 4.91 -0.20
CA PRO A 74 26.80 5.50 1.06
C PRO A 74 26.53 7.03 1.01
N THR A 75 27.28 7.75 0.16
CA THR A 75 27.08 9.20 -0.03
C THR A 75 25.68 9.56 -0.53
N ILE A 76 24.98 8.64 -1.19
CA ILE A 76 23.58 8.86 -1.64
C ILE A 76 22.70 9.14 -0.44
N TRP A 77 22.82 8.33 0.60
CA TRP A 77 22.02 8.44 1.82
C TRP A 77 22.41 9.63 2.69
N LYS A 78 23.65 10.08 2.58
CA LYS A 78 24.11 11.32 3.19
C LYS A 78 23.56 12.54 2.42
N ALA A 79 23.63 12.53 1.11
CA ALA A 79 23.11 13.60 0.26
C ALA A 79 21.60 13.79 0.42
N SER A 80 20.84 12.69 0.51
CA SER A 80 19.39 12.72 0.72
C SER A 80 18.95 12.99 2.17
N GLY A 81 19.91 13.06 3.13
CA GLY A 81 19.63 13.30 4.54
C GLY A 81 19.20 12.07 5.36
N HIS A 82 19.08 10.89 4.76
CA HIS A 82 18.61 9.69 5.47
C HIS A 82 19.55 9.24 6.60
N VAL A 83 20.85 9.43 6.46
CA VAL A 83 21.81 9.06 7.52
C VAL A 83 21.60 9.92 8.75
N ASP A 84 21.33 11.21 8.58
CA ASP A 84 21.30 12.19 9.64
C ASP A 84 19.89 12.42 10.23
N ALA A 85 18.85 12.35 9.42
CA ALA A 85 17.49 12.77 9.79
C ALA A 85 16.41 11.69 9.74
N PHE A 86 16.70 10.47 9.25
CA PHE A 86 15.71 9.40 9.16
C PHE A 86 15.62 8.63 10.48
N ASN A 87 15.10 9.30 11.52
CA ASN A 87 15.09 8.81 12.89
C ASN A 87 13.68 8.83 13.47
N ASP A 88 13.36 7.78 14.28
CA ASP A 88 12.19 7.75 15.15
C ASP A 88 12.58 8.14 16.59
N PRO A 89 11.78 8.95 17.30
CA PRO A 89 11.98 9.22 18.72
C PRO A 89 11.46 8.05 19.55
N LEU A 90 12.35 7.30 20.19
CA LEU A 90 12.01 6.11 20.97
C LEU A 90 12.07 6.36 22.47
N ILE A 91 11.10 5.77 23.20
CA ILE A 91 11.02 5.77 24.66
C ILE A 91 10.74 4.35 25.16
N ASP A 92 11.40 3.93 26.24
CA ASP A 92 11.15 2.63 26.85
C ASP A 92 10.39 2.79 28.18
N ASN A 93 9.46 1.88 28.44
CA ASN A 93 8.88 1.77 29.77
C ASN A 93 9.64 0.73 30.59
N ARG A 94 10.16 1.15 31.75
CA ARG A 94 11.07 0.32 32.59
C ARG A 94 10.38 -0.89 33.20
N ASP A 95 9.06 -0.79 33.47
CA ASP A 95 8.31 -1.85 34.14
C ASP A 95 7.89 -2.95 33.15
N SER A 96 7.37 -2.55 31.98
CA SER A 96 6.97 -3.49 30.91
C SER A 96 8.15 -3.98 30.07
N LYS A 97 9.31 -3.30 30.13
CA LYS A 97 10.48 -3.50 29.27
C LYS A 97 10.14 -3.40 27.77
N LYS A 98 9.08 -2.67 27.44
CA LYS A 98 8.63 -2.47 26.06
C LYS A 98 9.03 -1.09 25.56
N ARG A 99 9.33 -1.05 24.26
CA ARG A 99 9.72 0.15 23.52
C ARG A 99 8.54 0.69 22.74
N TYR A 100 8.45 2.02 22.71
CA TYR A 100 7.41 2.77 22.04
C TYR A 100 8.02 3.93 21.25
N ARG A 101 7.31 4.42 20.26
CA ARG A 101 7.59 5.72 19.63
C ARG A 101 6.93 6.80 20.50
N ALA A 102 7.73 7.79 20.91
CA ALA A 102 7.25 8.87 21.76
C ALA A 102 6.20 9.74 21.06
N ASP A 103 6.41 10.04 19.78
CA ASP A 103 5.47 10.75 18.92
C ASP A 103 4.12 10.01 18.81
N VAL A 104 4.13 8.71 18.55
CA VAL A 104 2.90 7.90 18.46
C VAL A 104 2.13 7.85 19.79
N LEU A 105 2.81 7.82 20.92
CA LEU A 105 2.15 7.87 22.24
C LEU A 105 1.38 9.18 22.44
N ILE A 106 1.94 10.29 21.93
CA ILE A 106 1.31 11.61 22.00
C ILE A 106 0.14 11.70 21.00
N GLU A 107 0.33 11.22 19.77
CA GLU A 107 -0.73 11.14 18.75
C GLU A 107 -1.91 10.28 19.22
N ASP A 108 -1.64 9.11 19.85
CA ASP A 108 -2.66 8.28 20.46
C ASP A 108 -3.42 9.01 21.58
N GLN A 109 -2.76 9.94 22.30
CA GLN A 109 -3.41 10.76 23.32
C GLN A 109 -4.29 11.85 22.70
N ILE A 110 -3.84 12.49 21.63
CA ILE A 110 -4.64 13.45 20.83
C ILE A 110 -5.89 12.74 20.31
N ALA A 111 -5.73 11.55 19.72
CA ALA A 111 -6.85 10.75 19.22
C ALA A 111 -7.87 10.38 20.31
N LYS A 112 -7.45 10.18 21.57
CA LYS A 112 -8.38 9.95 22.70
C LYS A 112 -9.24 11.18 23.00
N TYR A 113 -8.73 12.40 22.83
CA TYR A 113 -9.54 13.60 22.94
C TYR A 113 -10.58 13.67 21.82
N ASP A 114 -10.19 13.37 20.57
CA ASP A 114 -11.13 13.28 19.46
C ASP A 114 -12.22 12.21 19.70
N GLU A 115 -11.86 11.04 20.21
CA GLU A 115 -12.85 10.02 20.57
C GLU A 115 -13.84 10.48 21.64
N LYS A 116 -13.40 11.27 22.62
CA LYS A 116 -14.30 11.81 23.63
C LYS A 116 -15.25 12.84 23.04
N ILE A 117 -14.77 13.71 22.16
CA ILE A 117 -15.58 14.67 21.41
C ILE A 117 -16.65 13.93 20.61
N GLU A 118 -16.27 12.92 19.83
CA GLU A 118 -17.20 12.14 19.00
C GLU A 118 -18.24 11.38 19.86
N LYS A 119 -17.84 10.86 21.02
CA LYS A 119 -18.77 10.21 21.96
C LYS A 119 -19.81 11.18 22.50
N GLU A 120 -19.43 12.43 22.83
CA GLU A 120 -20.39 13.44 23.31
C GLU A 120 -21.32 13.90 22.18
N VAL A 121 -20.82 14.10 20.95
CA VAL A 121 -21.63 14.41 19.77
C VAL A 121 -22.62 13.28 19.46
N ALA A 122 -22.18 12.03 19.52
CA ALA A 122 -23.04 10.88 19.28
C ALA A 122 -24.15 10.74 20.35
N LYS A 123 -23.87 11.05 21.63
CA LYS A 123 -24.88 11.10 22.69
C LYS A 123 -25.91 12.19 22.44
N ALA A 124 -25.45 13.37 22.01
CA ALA A 124 -26.34 14.50 21.67
C ALA A 124 -27.23 14.17 20.47
N ARG A 125 -26.67 13.58 19.41
CA ARG A 125 -27.45 13.13 18.24
C ARG A 125 -28.54 12.14 18.64
N LYS A 126 -28.26 11.18 19.52
CA LYS A 126 -29.28 10.24 20.05
C LYS A 126 -30.35 10.95 20.87
N ARG A 127 -30.00 12.03 21.59
CA ARG A 127 -30.92 12.78 22.46
C ARG A 127 -31.84 13.70 21.67
N PHE A 128 -31.33 14.37 20.62
CA PHE A 128 -32.06 15.41 19.88
C PHE A 128 -32.68 14.89 18.56
N GLY A 129 -32.33 13.67 18.12
CA GLY A 129 -32.90 13.05 16.91
C GLY A 129 -32.71 13.90 15.67
N ASP A 130 -33.78 14.01 14.84
CA ASP A 130 -33.75 14.72 13.57
C ASP A 130 -33.56 16.24 13.69
N ALA A 131 -33.75 16.81 14.89
CA ALA A 131 -33.54 18.24 15.18
C ALA A 131 -32.07 18.55 15.57
N PHE A 132 -31.16 17.59 15.50
CA PHE A 132 -29.78 17.76 15.93
C PHE A 132 -28.94 18.51 14.88
N ASP A 133 -28.51 19.71 15.24
CA ASP A 133 -27.50 20.48 14.48
C ASP A 133 -26.12 20.22 15.09
N GLU A 134 -25.33 19.40 14.41
CA GLU A 134 -23.99 19.00 14.86
C GLU A 134 -23.02 20.19 14.91
N ALA A 135 -23.06 21.08 13.90
CA ALA A 135 -22.15 22.21 13.81
C ALA A 135 -22.41 23.18 14.97
N GLN A 136 -23.67 23.49 15.22
CA GLN A 136 -24.06 24.34 16.35
C GLN A 136 -23.70 23.67 17.70
N TYR A 137 -23.93 22.36 17.83
CA TYR A 137 -23.59 21.64 19.07
C TYR A 137 -22.09 21.65 19.35
N ARG A 138 -21.25 21.40 18.35
CA ARG A 138 -19.79 21.47 18.47
C ARG A 138 -19.30 22.88 18.86
N ALA A 139 -19.96 23.91 18.36
CA ALA A 139 -19.60 25.31 18.65
C ALA A 139 -20.07 25.83 20.01
N THR A 140 -21.06 25.17 20.64
CA THR A 140 -21.70 25.70 21.87
C THR A 140 -21.63 24.78 23.08
N SER A 141 -21.34 23.50 22.90
CA SER A 141 -21.28 22.54 24.01
C SER A 141 -20.02 22.73 24.83
N ALA A 142 -20.17 23.13 26.09
CA ALA A 142 -19.04 23.34 27.00
C ALA A 142 -18.12 22.13 27.12
N ARG A 143 -18.68 20.89 27.12
CA ARG A 143 -17.88 19.65 27.18
C ARG A 143 -17.08 19.42 25.91
N VAL A 144 -17.67 19.67 24.74
CA VAL A 144 -16.97 19.53 23.45
C VAL A 144 -15.85 20.56 23.37
N LEU A 145 -16.15 21.82 23.70
CA LEU A 145 -15.17 22.92 23.69
C LEU A 145 -13.99 22.68 24.65
N GLU A 146 -14.26 22.10 25.84
CA GLU A 146 -13.20 21.77 26.80
C GLU A 146 -12.25 20.69 26.26
N GLU A 147 -12.78 19.59 25.69
CA GLU A 147 -11.94 18.52 25.12
C GLU A 147 -11.23 19.00 23.84
N GLN A 148 -11.87 19.86 23.03
CA GLN A 148 -11.21 20.51 21.89
C GLN A 148 -10.03 21.39 22.33
N ALA A 149 -10.21 22.23 23.36
CA ALA A 149 -9.14 23.07 23.86
C ALA A 149 -7.94 22.25 24.38
N LYS A 150 -8.19 21.13 25.08
CA LYS A 150 -7.11 20.20 25.50
C LYS A 150 -6.39 19.58 24.31
N ARG A 151 -7.16 19.09 23.33
CA ARG A 151 -6.62 18.53 22.09
C ARG A 151 -5.73 19.54 21.36
N ASP A 152 -6.24 20.76 21.14
CA ASP A 152 -5.55 21.79 20.37
C ASP A 152 -4.28 22.25 21.08
N ALA A 153 -4.33 22.47 22.40
CA ALA A 153 -3.16 22.80 23.20
C ALA A 153 -2.08 21.71 23.17
N LEU A 154 -2.49 20.43 23.26
CA LEU A 154 -1.56 19.31 23.15
C LEU A 154 -0.98 19.22 21.73
N HIS A 155 -1.80 19.39 20.72
CA HIS A 155 -1.37 19.38 19.31
C HIS A 155 -0.37 20.49 19.02
N GLU A 156 -0.62 21.71 19.49
CA GLU A 156 0.29 22.84 19.33
C GLU A 156 1.66 22.58 20.00
N ARG A 157 1.66 22.11 21.26
CA ARG A 157 2.90 21.74 21.97
C ARG A 157 3.65 20.64 21.24
N TYR A 158 2.94 19.61 20.76
CA TYR A 158 3.51 18.52 19.98
C TYR A 158 4.17 19.04 18.70
N GLN A 159 3.50 19.92 17.96
CA GLN A 159 4.06 20.53 16.77
C GLN A 159 5.32 21.38 17.07
N GLN A 160 5.35 22.10 18.18
CA GLN A 160 6.52 22.89 18.59
C GLN A 160 7.75 22.00 18.82
N VAL A 161 7.61 20.87 19.54
CA VAL A 161 8.74 19.99 19.85
C VAL A 161 9.18 19.14 18.64
N MET A 162 8.25 18.77 17.76
CA MET A 162 8.58 18.06 16.51
C MET A 162 9.29 18.96 15.49
N ASN A 163 9.13 20.27 15.61
CA ASN A 163 9.60 21.28 14.66
C ASN A 163 10.62 22.24 15.25
N ALA A 164 11.28 21.86 16.34
CA ALA A 164 12.27 22.71 16.99
C ALA A 164 13.47 23.01 16.05
N GLU A 165 14.07 24.17 16.20
CA GLU A 165 15.31 24.52 15.51
C GLU A 165 16.41 23.52 15.87
N GLY A 166 16.94 22.83 14.87
CA GLY A 166 17.97 21.79 15.05
C GLY A 166 17.44 20.34 15.07
N GLY A 167 16.14 20.14 14.89
CA GLY A 167 15.50 18.83 14.81
C GLY A 167 14.51 18.57 15.95
N ILE A 168 14.09 17.33 16.12
CA ILE A 168 13.10 16.94 17.13
C ILE A 168 13.63 17.21 18.55
N ASP A 169 12.90 17.98 19.36
CA ASP A 169 13.19 18.17 20.78
C ASP A 169 12.78 16.93 21.59
N LEU A 170 13.76 16.07 21.86
CA LEU A 170 13.54 14.78 22.55
C LEU A 170 13.14 14.97 24.02
N GLU A 171 13.66 16.01 24.68
CA GLU A 171 13.32 16.33 26.06
C GLU A 171 11.91 16.90 26.16
N GLY A 172 11.53 17.76 25.23
CA GLY A 172 10.16 18.26 25.08
C GLY A 172 9.15 17.17 24.84
N LEU A 173 9.44 16.16 24.00
CA LEU A 173 8.57 15.00 23.80
C LEU A 173 8.37 14.21 25.11
N LYS A 174 9.45 13.98 25.87
CA LYS A 174 9.35 13.33 27.17
C LYS A 174 8.50 14.13 28.15
N GLN A 175 8.68 15.44 28.18
CA GLN A 175 7.94 16.32 29.07
C GLN A 175 6.43 16.29 28.75
N ILE A 176 6.05 16.29 27.48
CA ILE A 176 4.65 16.14 27.06
C ILE A 176 4.07 14.81 27.58
N ILE A 177 4.79 13.68 27.42
CA ILE A 177 4.35 12.37 27.88
C ILE A 177 4.10 12.36 29.40
N LEU A 178 4.95 13.04 30.15
CA LEU A 178 4.84 13.14 31.61
C LEU A 178 3.67 14.06 32.02
N ASP A 179 3.56 15.25 31.43
CA ASP A 179 2.51 16.25 31.74
C ASP A 179 1.11 15.73 31.42
N GLU A 180 0.94 15.09 30.26
CA GLU A 180 -0.32 14.47 29.86
C GLU A 180 -0.64 13.16 30.64
N GLY A 181 0.29 12.75 31.48
CA GLY A 181 0.13 11.53 32.28
C GLY A 181 -0.04 10.27 31.44
N ILE A 182 0.60 10.22 30.28
CA ILE A 182 0.50 9.07 29.37
C ILE A 182 1.09 7.85 30.04
N VAL A 183 0.28 6.80 30.14
CA VAL A 183 0.66 5.52 30.75
C VAL A 183 1.05 4.49 29.68
N CYS A 184 1.93 3.57 30.07
CA CYS A 184 2.29 2.44 29.22
C CYS A 184 1.06 1.56 28.95
N PRO A 185 0.74 1.25 27.68
CA PRO A 185 -0.44 0.43 27.34
C PRO A 185 -0.42 -0.99 27.93
N ILE A 186 0.76 -1.50 28.31
CA ILE A 186 0.90 -2.86 28.86
C ILE A 186 0.95 -2.87 30.38
N SER A 187 1.84 -2.05 30.99
CA SER A 187 2.00 -2.04 32.47
C SER A 187 1.07 -1.07 33.18
N GLY A 188 0.48 -0.10 32.48
CA GLY A 188 -0.32 0.96 33.09
C GLY A 188 0.51 1.99 33.89
N THR A 189 1.85 1.88 33.89
CA THR A 189 2.72 2.76 34.66
C THR A 189 3.26 3.92 33.83
N ARG A 190 3.81 4.94 34.51
CA ARG A 190 4.46 6.13 33.89
C ARG A 190 5.98 6.10 34.02
N ASN A 191 6.57 4.93 34.27
CA ASN A 191 8.01 4.78 34.49
C ASN A 191 8.77 4.76 33.17
N TRP A 192 8.88 5.94 32.56
CA TRP A 192 9.51 6.15 31.24
C TRP A 192 11.00 6.44 31.35
N THR A 193 11.77 6.00 30.35
CA THR A 193 13.18 6.40 30.12
C THR A 193 13.22 7.78 29.45
N ASP A 194 14.44 8.24 29.14
CA ASP A 194 14.62 9.35 28.22
C ASP A 194 14.26 8.95 26.80
N VAL A 195 13.78 9.91 26.01
CA VAL A 195 13.58 9.73 24.58
C VAL A 195 14.92 9.78 23.86
N ARG A 196 15.11 8.88 22.90
CA ARG A 196 16.33 8.82 22.08
C ARG A 196 16.01 8.63 20.63
N GLN A 197 16.82 9.19 19.75
CA GLN A 197 16.70 8.98 18.31
C GLN A 197 17.16 7.57 17.93
N PHE A 198 16.43 6.96 17.01
CA PHE A 198 16.75 5.67 16.44
C PHE A 198 16.69 5.75 14.92
N ASN A 199 17.83 5.60 14.26
CA ASN A 199 17.89 5.64 12.80
C ASN A 199 17.29 4.37 12.19
N LEU A 200 16.39 4.55 11.22
CA LEU A 200 15.64 3.47 10.57
C LEU A 200 16.42 2.77 9.43
N MET A 201 17.65 3.22 9.13
CA MET A 201 18.47 2.57 8.09
C MET A 201 19.04 1.25 8.60
N PHE A 202 18.85 0.17 7.84
CA PHE A 202 19.64 -1.05 8.03
C PHE A 202 21.05 -0.85 7.52
N LYS A 203 22.05 -1.25 8.32
CA LYS A 203 23.48 -1.21 7.98
C LYS A 203 24.02 -2.62 7.76
N THR A 204 24.95 -2.75 6.83
CA THR A 204 25.78 -3.93 6.67
C THR A 204 27.20 -3.51 6.24
N GLU A 205 28.12 -4.45 6.21
CA GLU A 205 29.50 -4.20 5.85
C GLU A 205 29.84 -4.91 4.53
N MET A 206 30.58 -4.23 3.68
CA MET A 206 31.07 -4.76 2.42
C MET A 206 32.59 -4.76 2.43
N GLY A 207 33.21 -5.93 2.26
CA GLY A 207 34.65 -6.13 2.25
C GLY A 207 35.07 -7.39 3.02
N ALA A 208 36.26 -7.93 2.72
CA ALA A 208 36.72 -9.20 3.26
C ALA A 208 37.47 -9.09 4.61
N ALA A 209 37.86 -7.90 5.03
CA ALA A 209 38.66 -7.68 6.25
C ALA A 209 37.98 -6.65 7.17
N ALA A 210 38.05 -6.88 8.48
CA ALA A 210 37.55 -5.97 9.50
C ALA A 210 38.21 -4.57 9.44
N GLU A 211 39.48 -4.51 9.05
CA GLU A 211 40.21 -3.29 8.77
C GLU A 211 40.06 -2.90 7.31
N GLY A 212 39.03 -2.08 6.98
CA GLY A 212 38.77 -1.61 5.63
C GLY A 212 37.40 -1.98 5.06
N ALA A 213 36.53 -2.62 5.84
CA ALA A 213 35.16 -2.84 5.46
C ALA A 213 34.42 -1.50 5.34
N SER A 214 33.69 -1.32 4.22
CA SER A 214 32.86 -0.14 3.99
C SER A 214 31.45 -0.37 4.52
N THR A 215 30.96 0.53 5.38
CA THR A 215 29.54 0.51 5.77
C THR A 215 28.68 0.86 4.56
N ILE A 216 27.74 -0.03 4.25
CA ILE A 216 26.70 0.19 3.27
C ILE A 216 25.32 0.06 3.93
N TYR A 217 24.30 0.54 3.25
CA TYR A 217 22.93 0.55 3.75
C TYR A 217 22.00 -0.21 2.81
N LEU A 218 20.98 -0.87 3.37
CA LEU A 218 19.84 -1.29 2.60
C LEU A 218 18.96 -0.05 2.32
N ARG A 219 18.59 0.15 1.06
CA ARG A 219 17.81 1.34 0.69
C ARG A 219 16.49 1.42 1.44
N PRO A 220 16.14 2.56 2.07
CA PRO A 220 14.86 2.75 2.77
C PRO A 220 13.74 3.19 1.83
N GLU A 221 14.08 3.55 0.57
CA GLU A 221 13.17 3.97 -0.49
C GLU A 221 13.78 3.72 -1.86
N THR A 222 12.95 3.72 -2.89
CA THR A 222 13.39 3.52 -4.28
C THR A 222 13.70 4.82 -5.02
N ALA A 223 13.29 5.99 -4.51
CA ALA A 223 13.46 7.31 -5.13
C ALA A 223 14.91 7.64 -5.49
N GLN A 224 15.83 7.44 -4.56
CA GLN A 224 17.22 7.88 -4.71
C GLN A 224 17.92 7.18 -5.87
N GLY A 225 17.55 5.91 -6.14
CA GLY A 225 18.04 5.19 -7.30
C GLY A 225 17.60 5.82 -8.62
N ILE A 226 16.44 6.45 -8.64
CA ILE A 226 15.95 7.19 -9.82
C ILE A 226 16.76 8.48 -10.00
N PHE A 227 16.94 9.27 -8.95
CA PHE A 227 17.65 10.55 -9.03
C PHE A 227 19.10 10.42 -9.49
N VAL A 228 19.84 9.45 -8.94
CA VAL A 228 21.24 9.25 -9.34
C VAL A 228 21.40 8.72 -10.76
N ASN A 229 20.35 8.12 -11.33
CA ASN A 229 20.29 7.66 -12.71
C ASN A 229 19.65 8.66 -13.69
N TYR A 230 19.23 9.83 -13.23
CA TYR A 230 18.56 10.83 -14.06
C TYR A 230 19.33 11.11 -15.36
N LEU A 231 20.63 11.46 -15.25
CA LEU A 231 21.45 11.77 -16.43
C LEU A 231 21.64 10.57 -17.36
N ASN A 232 21.77 9.37 -16.81
CA ASN A 232 21.92 8.15 -17.60
C ASN A 232 20.67 7.91 -18.44
N VAL A 233 19.50 7.97 -17.81
CA VAL A 233 18.21 7.74 -18.48
C VAL A 233 17.90 8.86 -19.47
N GLN A 234 18.07 10.12 -19.07
CA GLN A 234 17.82 11.28 -19.92
C GLN A 234 18.64 11.23 -21.22
N LYS A 235 19.95 10.91 -21.13
CA LYS A 235 20.85 10.87 -22.29
C LYS A 235 20.61 9.64 -23.16
N THR A 236 20.54 8.46 -22.57
CA THR A 236 20.39 7.20 -23.33
C THR A 236 19.01 7.07 -23.96
N GLY A 237 17.96 7.53 -23.27
CA GLY A 237 16.59 7.56 -23.75
C GLY A 237 16.28 8.80 -24.63
N ARG A 238 17.20 9.78 -24.70
CA ARG A 238 16.95 11.08 -25.36
C ARG A 238 15.68 11.75 -24.85
N MET A 239 15.44 11.61 -23.53
CA MET A 239 14.22 12.08 -22.91
C MET A 239 14.16 13.60 -22.91
N LYS A 240 12.98 14.13 -23.23
CA LYS A 240 12.66 15.56 -23.16
C LYS A 240 11.75 15.83 -21.97
N ILE A 241 11.95 16.93 -21.29
CA ILE A 241 11.05 17.37 -20.22
C ILE A 241 9.72 17.85 -20.82
N PRO A 242 8.53 17.45 -20.24
CA PRO A 242 8.42 16.63 -19.04
C PRO A 242 8.54 15.12 -19.31
N PHE A 243 9.25 14.40 -18.48
CA PHE A 243 9.33 12.94 -18.55
C PHE A 243 9.43 12.31 -17.15
N GLY A 244 9.07 11.03 -17.04
CA GLY A 244 9.12 10.27 -15.80
C GLY A 244 10.05 9.06 -15.85
N ILE A 245 10.54 8.68 -14.69
CA ILE A 245 11.28 7.43 -14.47
C ILE A 245 10.56 6.64 -13.40
N ALA A 246 10.16 5.41 -13.72
CA ALA A 246 9.39 4.52 -12.87
C ALA A 246 10.23 3.34 -12.41
N GLN A 247 10.00 2.87 -11.17
CA GLN A 247 10.68 1.72 -10.60
C GLN A 247 9.74 0.96 -9.67
N ILE A 248 9.86 -0.38 -9.68
CA ILE A 248 9.29 -1.25 -8.64
C ILE A 248 10.47 -1.91 -7.94
N GLY A 249 10.50 -1.87 -6.61
CA GLY A 249 11.61 -2.52 -5.91
C GLY A 249 11.44 -2.61 -4.40
N LYS A 250 12.23 -3.46 -3.81
CA LYS A 250 12.32 -3.64 -2.35
C LYS A 250 12.94 -2.43 -1.67
N ALA A 251 12.38 -2.09 -0.50
CA ALA A 251 12.90 -1.10 0.42
C ALA A 251 12.88 -1.65 1.85
N PHE A 252 13.70 -1.09 2.74
CA PHE A 252 13.98 -1.66 4.05
C PHE A 252 13.98 -0.55 5.10
N ARG A 253 13.17 -0.70 6.15
CA ARG A 253 13.14 0.22 7.29
C ARG A 253 13.17 -0.56 8.58
N ASN A 254 14.12 -0.28 9.46
CA ASN A 254 14.27 -0.96 10.74
C ASN A 254 13.18 -0.51 11.73
N GLU A 255 11.93 -0.76 11.36
CA GLU A 255 10.73 -0.41 12.13
C GLU A 255 10.76 -1.09 13.51
N ILE A 256 10.63 -0.29 14.55
CA ILE A 256 10.61 -0.78 15.93
C ILE A 256 9.20 -1.21 16.35
N VAL A 257 8.19 -0.46 15.91
CA VAL A 257 6.78 -0.71 16.21
C VAL A 257 6.06 -1.11 14.93
N ALA A 258 6.16 -2.40 14.59
CA ALA A 258 5.36 -2.97 13.51
C ALA A 258 3.94 -3.22 14.01
N ARG A 259 2.95 -2.67 13.32
CA ARG A 259 1.53 -2.84 13.63
C ARG A 259 0.74 -3.11 12.35
N GLN A 260 -0.44 -3.70 12.50
CA GLN A 260 -1.42 -3.83 11.42
C GLN A 260 -0.96 -4.73 10.26
N PHE A 261 -0.35 -5.89 10.60
CA PHE A 261 0.02 -6.90 9.62
C PHE A 261 0.98 -6.34 8.56
N ILE A 262 0.72 -6.55 7.27
CA ILE A 262 1.57 -6.06 6.16
C ILE A 262 1.45 -4.54 5.88
N PHE A 263 0.69 -3.80 6.69
CA PHE A 263 0.60 -2.33 6.53
C PHE A 263 1.91 -1.63 6.87
N ARG A 264 2.65 -2.14 7.87
CA ARG A 264 3.97 -1.61 8.26
C ARG A 264 4.94 -2.76 8.51
N MET A 265 5.93 -2.87 7.63
CA MET A 265 6.92 -3.95 7.61
C MET A 265 8.35 -3.41 7.60
N ARG A 266 9.32 -4.27 7.94
CA ARG A 266 10.75 -3.97 7.86
C ARG A 266 11.31 -4.14 6.46
N GLU A 267 10.77 -5.05 5.69
CA GLU A 267 11.04 -5.28 4.28
C GLU A 267 9.73 -5.17 3.51
N PHE A 268 9.65 -4.26 2.56
CA PHE A 268 8.44 -3.98 1.78
C PHE A 268 8.81 -3.64 0.33
N GLU A 269 7.83 -3.42 -0.50
CA GLU A 269 8.02 -3.12 -1.92
C GLU A 269 7.28 -1.83 -2.29
N GLN A 270 7.97 -0.95 -3.03
CA GLN A 270 7.41 0.30 -3.54
C GLN A 270 7.26 0.23 -5.05
N MET A 271 6.21 0.88 -5.55
CA MET A 271 6.02 1.27 -6.95
C MET A 271 6.11 2.78 -6.99
N GLU A 272 7.16 3.29 -7.59
CA GLU A 272 7.50 4.71 -7.49
C GLU A 272 7.84 5.31 -8.85
N MET A 273 7.37 6.53 -9.10
CA MET A 273 7.66 7.29 -10.30
C MET A 273 8.07 8.70 -9.91
N GLN A 274 9.19 9.16 -10.49
CA GLN A 274 9.68 10.53 -10.38
C GLN A 274 9.51 11.21 -11.73
N PHE A 275 8.67 12.23 -11.77
CA PHE A 275 8.34 12.98 -13.00
C PHE A 275 9.03 14.33 -13.02
N PHE A 276 9.93 14.50 -13.95
CA PHE A 276 10.80 15.66 -14.09
C PHE A 276 10.12 16.74 -14.93
N VAL A 277 10.02 17.95 -14.41
CA VAL A 277 9.30 19.07 -15.02
C VAL A 277 10.14 20.34 -15.03
N LYS A 278 9.75 21.30 -15.88
CA LYS A 278 10.35 22.63 -15.90
C LYS A 278 9.99 23.38 -14.63
N PRO A 279 10.95 24.04 -13.94
CA PRO A 279 10.66 24.87 -12.79
C PRO A 279 9.57 25.91 -13.08
N GLY A 280 8.62 26.06 -12.13
CA GLY A 280 7.45 26.94 -12.28
C GLY A 280 6.22 26.25 -12.89
N THR A 281 6.34 24.98 -13.35
CA THR A 281 5.18 24.18 -13.84
C THR A 281 4.80 23.04 -12.88
N GLU A 282 5.54 22.89 -11.78
CA GLU A 282 5.41 21.75 -10.86
C GLU A 282 4.03 21.65 -10.19
N LEU A 283 3.44 22.77 -9.79
CA LEU A 283 2.12 22.73 -9.14
C LEU A 283 1.01 22.33 -10.11
N GLN A 284 1.12 22.70 -11.39
CA GLN A 284 0.17 22.24 -12.40
C GLN A 284 0.30 20.71 -12.61
N TRP A 285 1.53 20.20 -12.69
CA TRP A 285 1.78 18.75 -12.82
C TRP A 285 1.40 17.98 -11.55
N PHE A 286 1.56 18.56 -10.37
CA PHE A 286 1.10 17.98 -9.12
C PHE A 286 -0.41 17.75 -9.13
N GLU A 287 -1.21 18.76 -9.50
CA GLU A 287 -2.66 18.61 -9.61
C GLU A 287 -3.08 17.63 -10.70
N GLU A 288 -2.35 17.57 -11.80
CA GLU A 288 -2.62 16.60 -12.86
C GLU A 288 -2.34 15.16 -12.38
N TRP A 289 -1.22 14.93 -11.68
CA TRP A 289 -0.91 13.61 -11.14
C TRP A 289 -1.88 13.20 -10.01
N LYS A 290 -2.34 14.11 -9.17
CA LYS A 290 -3.42 13.83 -8.19
C LYS A 290 -4.63 13.23 -8.89
N LYS A 291 -5.13 13.86 -9.94
CA LYS A 291 -6.30 13.39 -10.70
C LYS A 291 -6.05 12.01 -11.32
N ARG A 292 -4.94 11.84 -12.00
CA ARG A 292 -4.57 10.58 -12.68
C ARG A 292 -4.44 9.43 -11.69
N ARG A 293 -3.80 9.67 -10.55
CA ARG A 293 -3.61 8.62 -9.56
C ARG A 293 -4.92 8.24 -8.87
N MET A 294 -5.75 9.20 -8.52
CA MET A 294 -7.08 8.92 -7.98
C MET A 294 -7.94 8.12 -8.97
N ALA A 295 -7.95 8.48 -10.23
CA ALA A 295 -8.68 7.73 -11.27
C ALA A 295 -8.18 6.29 -11.38
N TRP A 296 -6.85 6.07 -11.31
CA TRP A 296 -6.26 4.73 -11.33
C TRP A 296 -6.72 3.86 -10.14
N HIS A 297 -6.79 4.41 -8.94
CA HIS A 297 -7.32 3.70 -7.78
C HIS A 297 -8.80 3.38 -7.93
N GLN A 298 -9.59 4.35 -8.39
CA GLN A 298 -11.04 4.18 -8.53
C GLN A 298 -11.43 3.19 -9.64
N ALA A 299 -10.58 3.01 -10.66
CA ALA A 299 -10.81 2.04 -11.73
C ALA A 299 -10.86 0.57 -11.24
N LEU A 300 -10.40 0.30 -10.02
CA LEU A 300 -10.57 -1.00 -9.37
C LEU A 300 -12.02 -1.33 -8.99
N GLY A 301 -12.93 -0.33 -9.02
CA GLY A 301 -14.34 -0.51 -8.73
C GLY A 301 -14.68 -0.58 -7.24
N PHE A 302 -13.79 -0.10 -6.36
CA PHE A 302 -14.00 -0.17 -4.90
C PHE A 302 -14.91 0.93 -4.34
N GLY A 303 -15.42 1.84 -5.20
CA GLY A 303 -16.25 2.97 -4.80
C GLY A 303 -15.43 4.19 -4.38
N ALA A 304 -15.84 5.36 -4.84
CA ALA A 304 -15.16 6.63 -4.58
C ALA A 304 -15.13 7.00 -3.08
N GLU A 305 -16.14 6.57 -2.33
CA GLU A 305 -16.29 6.82 -0.89
C GLU A 305 -15.24 6.09 -0.03
N ASN A 306 -14.49 5.16 -0.61
CA ASN A 306 -13.40 4.46 0.07
C ASN A 306 -12.04 5.13 -0.12
N TYR A 307 -11.98 6.22 -0.89
CA TYR A 307 -10.77 6.99 -1.13
C TYR A 307 -10.97 8.45 -0.74
N ARG A 308 -9.91 9.11 -0.31
CA ARG A 308 -9.88 10.55 -0.13
C ARG A 308 -8.45 11.08 -0.30
N PHE A 309 -8.32 12.36 -0.59
CA PHE A 309 -7.06 13.08 -0.44
C PHE A 309 -6.88 13.52 1.02
N HIS A 310 -5.64 13.51 1.46
CA HIS A 310 -5.20 14.08 2.73
C HIS A 310 -4.01 14.98 2.43
N ASP A 311 -4.26 16.28 2.31
CA ASP A 311 -3.21 17.25 2.08
C ASP A 311 -2.40 17.43 3.36
N HIS A 312 -1.08 17.55 3.23
CA HIS A 312 -0.18 17.69 4.37
C HIS A 312 -0.19 19.12 4.90
N ASP A 313 -0.57 19.32 6.14
CA ASP A 313 -0.50 20.63 6.83
C ASP A 313 0.94 21.12 6.95
N LYS A 314 1.90 20.19 7.09
CA LYS A 314 3.32 20.46 7.15
C LYS A 314 4.05 19.74 6.03
N LEU A 315 4.69 20.54 5.19
CA LEU A 315 5.51 20.01 4.10
C LEU A 315 6.90 19.59 4.61
N ALA A 316 7.44 18.52 4.03
CA ALA A 316 8.85 18.20 4.18
C ALA A 316 9.72 19.31 3.57
N HIS A 317 10.94 19.47 4.09
CA HIS A 317 11.86 20.55 3.67
C HIS A 317 12.20 20.57 2.17
N TYR A 318 11.96 19.47 1.48
CA TYR A 318 12.19 19.29 0.05
C TYR A 318 10.95 19.52 -0.82
N ALA A 319 9.77 19.68 -0.22
CA ALA A 319 8.51 19.75 -0.93
C ALA A 319 7.85 21.13 -0.83
N ASN A 320 7.18 21.57 -1.89
CA ASN A 320 6.31 22.76 -1.88
C ASN A 320 4.82 22.40 -2.02
N ALA A 321 4.48 21.14 -2.25
CA ALA A 321 3.14 20.57 -2.15
C ALA A 321 3.22 19.06 -1.84
N ALA A 322 2.31 18.56 -1.02
CA ALA A 322 2.22 17.13 -0.70
C ALA A 322 0.78 16.73 -0.35
N THR A 323 0.37 15.57 -0.81
CA THR A 323 -0.91 14.96 -0.47
C THR A 323 -0.78 13.44 -0.47
N ASP A 324 -1.58 12.78 0.37
CA ASP A 324 -1.74 11.34 0.32
C ASP A 324 -3.08 10.97 -0.32
N ILE A 325 -3.11 9.87 -1.04
CA ILE A 325 -4.33 9.14 -1.30
C ILE A 325 -4.48 8.15 -0.16
N GLU A 326 -5.53 8.34 0.64
CA GLU A 326 -5.90 7.42 1.70
C GLU A 326 -7.01 6.48 1.26
N PHE A 327 -6.92 5.24 1.72
CA PHE A 327 -7.95 4.22 1.56
C PHE A 327 -8.60 3.88 2.90
N LYS A 328 -9.90 3.60 2.88
CA LYS A 328 -10.70 3.23 4.06
C LYS A 328 -10.44 1.78 4.47
N MET A 329 -9.43 1.60 5.32
CA MET A 329 -9.13 0.31 5.95
C MET A 329 -10.13 0.00 7.09
N PRO A 330 -10.22 -1.25 7.58
CA PRO A 330 -11.02 -1.58 8.77
C PRO A 330 -10.62 -0.79 10.03
N PHE A 331 -9.41 -0.23 10.07
CA PHE A 331 -8.88 0.60 11.15
C PHE A 331 -8.81 2.10 10.79
N GLY A 332 -9.64 2.56 9.86
CA GLY A 332 -9.77 3.95 9.43
C GLY A 332 -9.09 4.26 8.11
N PHE A 333 -9.19 5.51 7.67
CA PHE A 333 -8.49 5.98 6.48
C PHE A 333 -6.98 5.96 6.73
N LYS A 334 -6.23 5.40 5.77
CA LYS A 334 -4.77 5.27 5.83
C LYS A 334 -4.17 5.49 4.46
N GLU A 335 -3.02 6.14 4.46
CA GLU A 335 -2.19 6.38 3.28
C GLU A 335 -1.88 5.07 2.54
N VAL A 336 -2.14 5.06 1.24
CA VAL A 336 -1.77 4.00 0.31
C VAL A 336 -0.82 4.51 -0.77
N GLU A 337 -0.89 5.80 -1.11
CA GLU A 337 -0.01 6.46 -2.07
C GLU A 337 0.28 7.89 -1.64
N GLY A 338 1.55 8.30 -1.65
CA GLY A 338 1.99 9.68 -1.48
C GLY A 338 2.23 10.34 -2.83
N ILE A 339 1.84 11.61 -2.97
CA ILE A 339 2.10 12.46 -4.13
C ILE A 339 2.77 13.75 -3.64
N HIS A 340 3.99 14.03 -4.12
CA HIS A 340 4.78 15.15 -3.63
C HIS A 340 5.35 15.99 -4.78
N SER A 341 5.31 17.30 -4.64
CA SER A 341 6.14 18.21 -5.43
C SER A 341 7.43 18.48 -4.67
N ARG A 342 8.52 17.82 -5.07
CA ARG A 342 9.81 17.76 -4.34
C ARG A 342 10.77 18.90 -4.71
N THR A 343 10.36 19.83 -5.55
CA THR A 343 11.21 20.86 -6.11
C THR A 343 12.44 20.26 -6.84
N ASN A 344 13.60 20.92 -6.82
CA ASN A 344 14.86 20.38 -7.35
C ASN A 344 15.80 19.85 -6.24
N PHE A 345 15.28 19.68 -5.03
CA PHE A 345 16.10 19.38 -3.85
C PHE A 345 17.03 18.18 -4.06
N ASP A 346 16.49 17.02 -4.40
CA ASP A 346 17.26 15.76 -4.53
C ASP A 346 18.36 15.87 -5.58
N LEU A 347 18.02 16.36 -6.79
CA LEU A 347 19.00 16.53 -7.88
C LEU A 347 20.10 17.53 -7.50
N SER A 348 19.74 18.62 -6.81
CA SER A 348 20.69 19.63 -6.33
C SER A 348 21.62 19.08 -5.25
N GLN A 349 21.10 18.27 -4.31
CA GLN A 349 21.91 17.61 -3.31
C GLN A 349 22.89 16.61 -3.94
N HIS A 350 22.41 15.78 -4.87
CA HIS A 350 23.31 14.87 -5.58
C HIS A 350 24.35 15.59 -6.44
N ALA A 351 24.00 16.70 -7.05
CA ALA A 351 24.96 17.55 -7.76
C ALA A 351 26.04 18.08 -6.82
N LYS A 352 25.65 18.61 -5.64
CA LYS A 352 26.55 19.12 -4.61
C LYS A 352 27.52 18.03 -4.10
N TYR A 353 27.00 16.87 -3.73
CA TYR A 353 27.81 15.80 -3.14
C TYR A 353 28.69 15.05 -4.15
N SER A 354 28.28 14.99 -5.42
CA SER A 354 29.03 14.34 -6.49
C SER A 354 30.00 15.27 -7.22
N GLY A 355 29.81 16.58 -7.10
CA GLY A 355 30.51 17.60 -7.90
C GLY A 355 30.12 17.62 -9.38
N LYS A 356 29.06 16.89 -9.77
CA LYS A 356 28.59 16.82 -11.16
C LYS A 356 27.40 17.73 -11.38
N LYS A 357 27.33 18.38 -12.56
CA LYS A 357 26.13 19.11 -12.97
C LYS A 357 25.02 18.14 -13.32
N ILE A 358 23.88 18.27 -12.66
CA ILE A 358 22.65 17.52 -12.94
C ILE A 358 21.61 18.53 -13.44
N GLU A 359 21.74 18.90 -14.70
CA GLU A 359 20.92 19.90 -15.38
C GLU A 359 20.32 19.33 -16.66
N TYR A 360 19.20 19.88 -17.06
CA TYR A 360 18.59 19.69 -18.38
C TYR A 360 18.87 20.92 -19.24
N PHE A 361 19.38 20.72 -20.46
CA PHE A 361 19.45 21.78 -21.45
C PHE A 361 18.18 21.78 -22.29
N ASP A 362 17.42 22.88 -22.21
CA ASP A 362 16.21 23.09 -22.99
C ASP A 362 16.57 23.79 -24.33
N PRO A 363 16.46 23.07 -25.45
CA PRO A 363 16.79 23.65 -26.74
C PRO A 363 15.78 24.70 -27.24
N GLU A 364 14.55 24.71 -26.67
CA GLU A 364 13.52 25.67 -27.07
C GLU A 364 13.83 27.08 -26.55
N ASP A 365 14.25 27.14 -25.27
CA ASP A 365 14.62 28.42 -24.63
C ASP A 365 16.11 28.71 -24.66
N ASN A 366 16.94 27.77 -25.09
CA ASN A 366 18.40 27.80 -25.01
C ASN A 366 18.90 28.06 -23.57
N THR A 367 18.25 27.43 -22.60
CA THR A 367 18.55 27.58 -21.16
C THR A 367 18.88 26.23 -20.51
N SER A 368 19.65 26.27 -19.43
CA SER A 368 19.90 25.07 -18.60
C SER A 368 19.32 25.29 -17.21
N TYR A 369 18.69 24.25 -16.68
CA TYR A 369 18.12 24.26 -15.34
C TYR A 369 18.14 22.88 -14.70
N THR A 370 18.14 22.82 -13.36
CA THR A 370 17.86 21.60 -12.61
C THR A 370 16.34 21.38 -12.58
N PRO A 371 15.81 20.25 -13.12
CA PRO A 371 14.38 20.01 -13.13
C PRO A 371 13.76 19.97 -11.75
N TYR A 372 12.49 20.34 -11.66
CA TYR A 372 11.65 20.06 -10.50
C TYR A 372 11.03 18.67 -10.66
N VAL A 373 10.60 18.08 -9.55
CA VAL A 373 10.18 16.68 -9.51
C VAL A 373 8.80 16.54 -8.89
N ILE A 374 7.93 15.81 -9.57
CA ILE A 374 6.67 15.29 -8.99
C ILE A 374 6.85 13.81 -8.73
N GLU A 375 6.71 13.43 -7.48
CA GLU A 375 6.77 12.06 -7.02
C GLU A 375 5.38 11.46 -6.91
N THR A 376 5.23 10.20 -7.32
CA THR A 376 4.12 9.33 -6.90
C THR A 376 4.72 8.04 -6.35
N SER A 377 4.39 7.70 -5.11
CA SER A 377 4.95 6.54 -4.42
C SER A 377 3.86 5.74 -3.73
N ILE A 378 3.72 4.47 -4.11
CA ILE A 378 2.71 3.55 -3.57
C ILE A 378 3.40 2.35 -2.94
N GLY A 379 2.98 1.99 -1.73
CA GLY A 379 3.40 0.75 -1.09
C GLY A 379 2.62 -0.43 -1.68
N VAL A 380 3.32 -1.37 -2.35
CA VAL A 380 2.68 -2.57 -2.93
C VAL A 380 1.92 -3.34 -1.86
N ASP A 381 2.51 -3.48 -0.69
CA ASP A 381 1.96 -4.26 0.42
C ASP A 381 0.72 -3.58 1.05
N ARG A 382 0.70 -2.25 1.12
CA ARG A 382 -0.49 -1.48 1.53
C ARG A 382 -1.60 -1.58 0.50
N MET A 383 -1.28 -1.51 -0.78
CA MET A 383 -2.24 -1.72 -1.87
C MET A 383 -2.81 -3.13 -1.83
N PHE A 384 -1.96 -4.15 -1.63
CA PHE A 384 -2.38 -5.53 -1.46
C PHE A 384 -3.37 -5.67 -0.29
N LEU A 385 -3.05 -5.09 0.86
CA LEU A 385 -3.93 -5.12 2.03
C LEU A 385 -5.27 -4.41 1.78
N SER A 386 -5.27 -3.27 1.06
CA SER A 386 -6.48 -2.56 0.67
C SER A 386 -7.39 -3.44 -0.19
N VAL A 387 -6.80 -4.10 -1.19
CA VAL A 387 -7.52 -5.04 -2.06
C VAL A 387 -8.12 -6.18 -1.26
N MET A 388 -7.35 -6.80 -0.35
CA MET A 388 -7.83 -7.90 0.48
C MET A 388 -8.95 -7.48 1.44
N CYS A 389 -8.78 -6.35 2.12
CA CYS A 389 -9.77 -5.82 3.07
C CYS A 389 -11.09 -5.45 2.39
N HIS A 390 -11.03 -4.87 1.19
CA HIS A 390 -12.23 -4.52 0.43
C HIS A 390 -12.94 -5.74 -0.12
N SER A 391 -12.17 -6.70 -0.62
CA SER A 391 -12.71 -7.86 -1.34
C SER A 391 -13.27 -8.95 -0.43
N TYR A 392 -12.90 -8.99 0.85
CA TYR A 392 -13.35 -10.01 1.78
C TYR A 392 -14.84 -9.83 2.12
N CYS A 393 -15.63 -10.85 1.86
CA CYS A 393 -17.07 -10.85 2.11
C CYS A 393 -17.53 -12.19 2.71
N GLU A 394 -18.43 -12.14 3.69
CA GLU A 394 -19.16 -13.29 4.23
C GLU A 394 -20.63 -13.16 3.83
N GLU A 395 -21.12 -14.11 3.07
CA GLU A 395 -22.49 -14.15 2.55
C GLU A 395 -23.29 -15.28 3.19
N LYS A 396 -24.48 -14.97 3.65
CA LYS A 396 -25.46 -15.98 4.08
C LYS A 396 -26.17 -16.51 2.84
N LEU A 397 -26.12 -17.82 2.64
CA LEU A 397 -26.83 -18.51 1.57
C LEU A 397 -28.25 -18.88 1.99
N GLU A 398 -29.12 -19.11 1.02
CA GLU A 398 -30.40 -19.77 1.24
C GLU A 398 -30.14 -21.16 1.86
N GLY A 399 -30.69 -21.39 3.04
CA GLY A 399 -30.42 -22.62 3.83
C GLY A 399 -29.54 -22.41 5.06
N GLY A 400 -29.05 -21.19 5.33
CA GLY A 400 -28.37 -20.81 6.58
C GLY A 400 -26.86 -21.00 6.60
N ASP A 401 -26.27 -21.62 5.58
CA ASP A 401 -24.82 -21.74 5.39
C ASP A 401 -24.17 -20.37 5.13
N THR A 402 -22.91 -20.21 5.55
CA THR A 402 -22.10 -19.02 5.25
C THR A 402 -21.10 -19.34 4.14
N ARG A 403 -21.02 -18.47 3.13
CA ARG A 403 -20.01 -18.49 2.08
C ARG A 403 -19.01 -17.37 2.32
N VAL A 404 -17.72 -17.70 2.38
CA VAL A 404 -16.63 -16.73 2.31
C VAL A 404 -16.23 -16.54 0.85
N VAL A 405 -16.19 -15.31 0.39
CA VAL A 405 -15.80 -14.97 -0.99
C VAL A 405 -14.87 -13.76 -1.00
N LEU A 406 -13.80 -13.84 -1.79
CA LEU A 406 -12.98 -12.69 -2.15
C LEU A 406 -13.47 -12.10 -3.47
N ARG A 407 -14.16 -10.97 -3.41
CA ARG A 407 -14.64 -10.24 -4.59
C ARG A 407 -13.53 -9.39 -5.22
N LEU A 408 -12.41 -10.04 -5.54
CA LEU A 408 -11.29 -9.39 -6.22
C LEU A 408 -11.70 -8.90 -7.60
N PRO A 409 -11.20 -7.72 -8.06
CA PRO A 409 -11.24 -7.38 -9.48
C PRO A 409 -10.69 -8.57 -10.30
N ALA A 410 -11.42 -9.03 -11.30
CA ALA A 410 -11.09 -10.27 -12.02
C ALA A 410 -9.66 -10.25 -12.61
N ALA A 411 -9.22 -9.07 -13.04
CA ALA A 411 -7.85 -8.86 -13.53
C ALA A 411 -6.77 -9.02 -12.44
N LEU A 412 -7.09 -8.84 -11.16
CA LEU A 412 -6.15 -9.02 -10.06
C LEU A 412 -6.19 -10.42 -9.44
N ALA A 413 -7.22 -11.23 -9.71
CA ALA A 413 -7.37 -12.56 -9.13
C ALA A 413 -6.14 -13.45 -9.37
N PRO A 414 -5.70 -14.23 -8.36
CA PRO A 414 -4.54 -15.12 -8.49
C PRO A 414 -4.73 -16.20 -9.55
N VAL A 415 -5.92 -16.80 -9.56
CA VAL A 415 -6.37 -17.80 -10.54
C VAL A 415 -7.52 -17.19 -11.32
N LYS A 416 -7.46 -17.24 -12.65
CA LYS A 416 -8.49 -16.64 -13.51
C LYS A 416 -9.64 -17.60 -13.81
N LEU A 417 -9.30 -18.87 -13.91
CA LEU A 417 -10.23 -19.94 -14.25
C LEU A 417 -9.91 -21.21 -13.46
N ALA A 418 -10.91 -21.83 -12.87
CA ALA A 418 -10.80 -23.19 -12.36
C ALA A 418 -11.65 -24.15 -13.20
N VAL A 419 -11.13 -25.34 -13.51
CA VAL A 419 -11.81 -26.34 -14.32
C VAL A 419 -11.98 -27.62 -13.52
N PHE A 420 -13.20 -28.11 -13.46
CA PHE A 420 -13.61 -29.29 -12.68
C PHE A 420 -14.27 -30.34 -13.54
N PRO A 421 -13.83 -31.61 -13.51
CA PRO A 421 -14.68 -32.69 -13.97
C PRO A 421 -15.81 -32.92 -12.96
N LEU A 422 -17.05 -33.11 -13.40
CA LEU A 422 -18.18 -33.36 -12.49
C LEU A 422 -17.93 -34.63 -11.66
N THR A 423 -17.43 -35.69 -12.33
CA THR A 423 -17.00 -36.94 -11.72
C THR A 423 -15.58 -37.30 -12.16
N LYS A 424 -14.96 -38.28 -11.48
CA LYS A 424 -13.62 -38.82 -11.83
C LYS A 424 -13.65 -39.97 -12.83
N LYS A 425 -14.69 -40.08 -13.64
CA LYS A 425 -14.93 -41.17 -14.56
C LYS A 425 -15.27 -40.65 -15.95
N ASP A 426 -15.39 -41.58 -16.86
CA ASP A 426 -16.01 -41.40 -18.18
C ASP A 426 -15.29 -40.40 -19.10
N GLY A 427 -13.96 -40.18 -18.92
CA GLY A 427 -13.18 -39.26 -19.74
C GLY A 427 -13.32 -37.78 -19.33
N LEU A 428 -14.09 -37.44 -18.28
CA LEU A 428 -14.29 -36.06 -17.84
C LEU A 428 -13.02 -35.41 -17.29
N PRO A 429 -12.16 -36.10 -16.48
CA PRO A 429 -10.87 -35.55 -16.05
C PRO A 429 -9.94 -35.21 -17.21
N GLU A 430 -9.85 -36.08 -18.20
CA GLU A 430 -9.04 -35.90 -19.41
C GLU A 430 -9.51 -34.69 -20.20
N LYS A 431 -10.82 -34.54 -20.40
CA LYS A 431 -11.43 -33.40 -21.09
C LYS A 431 -11.22 -32.08 -20.33
N ALA A 432 -11.31 -32.11 -19.01
CA ALA A 432 -11.01 -30.92 -18.17
C ALA A 432 -9.55 -30.48 -18.27
N ARG A 433 -8.61 -31.43 -18.35
CA ARG A 433 -7.18 -31.14 -18.56
C ARG A 433 -6.90 -30.59 -19.95
N GLU A 434 -7.56 -31.15 -20.99
CA GLU A 434 -7.48 -30.64 -22.36
C GLU A 434 -7.88 -29.14 -22.41
N ILE A 435 -8.95 -28.74 -21.73
CA ILE A 435 -9.39 -27.37 -21.66
C ILE A 435 -8.32 -26.49 -20.99
N ILE A 436 -7.74 -26.95 -19.89
CA ILE A 436 -6.64 -26.22 -19.22
C ILE A 436 -5.43 -26.11 -20.14
N ASP A 437 -5.04 -27.17 -20.81
CA ASP A 437 -3.88 -27.18 -21.71
C ASP A 437 -4.01 -26.15 -22.85
N GLN A 438 -5.24 -25.90 -23.30
CA GLN A 438 -5.52 -24.86 -24.30
C GLN A 438 -5.46 -23.44 -23.69
N LEU A 439 -5.94 -23.25 -22.45
CA LEU A 439 -6.12 -21.91 -21.85
C LEU A 439 -4.94 -21.42 -21.02
N LYS A 440 -4.09 -22.31 -20.48
CA LYS A 440 -2.96 -21.96 -19.59
C LYS A 440 -1.90 -21.04 -20.20
N PHE A 441 -1.86 -20.91 -21.52
CA PHE A 441 -0.97 -19.96 -22.22
C PHE A 441 -1.48 -18.52 -22.19
N HIS A 442 -2.74 -18.31 -21.83
CA HIS A 442 -3.40 -17.00 -21.85
C HIS A 442 -3.58 -16.42 -20.45
N PHE A 443 -3.89 -17.29 -19.48
CA PHE A 443 -4.11 -16.89 -18.09
C PHE A 443 -3.96 -18.07 -17.13
N ASN A 444 -3.76 -17.77 -15.85
CA ASN A 444 -3.57 -18.79 -14.82
C ASN A 444 -4.85 -19.62 -14.61
N CYS A 445 -4.73 -20.94 -14.86
CA CYS A 445 -5.81 -21.90 -14.73
C CYS A 445 -5.50 -22.91 -13.61
N LYS A 446 -6.54 -23.37 -12.91
CA LYS A 446 -6.43 -24.39 -11.87
C LYS A 446 -7.34 -25.59 -12.16
N TYR A 447 -6.77 -26.79 -12.08
CA TYR A 447 -7.53 -28.05 -12.11
C TYR A 447 -7.85 -28.51 -10.70
N GLU A 448 -9.08 -29.00 -10.46
CA GLU A 448 -9.47 -29.60 -9.19
C GLU A 448 -10.52 -30.69 -9.37
N GLU A 449 -10.32 -31.82 -8.69
CA GLU A 449 -11.23 -32.98 -8.76
C GLU A 449 -11.56 -33.58 -7.39
N LYS A 450 -10.97 -33.02 -6.31
CA LYS A 450 -11.18 -33.51 -4.95
C LYS A 450 -12.49 -32.98 -4.37
N ASP A 451 -13.24 -33.83 -3.67
CA ASP A 451 -14.53 -33.55 -3.05
C ASP A 451 -15.69 -33.28 -4.03
N GLN A 452 -16.86 -32.96 -3.47
CA GLN A 452 -18.05 -32.63 -4.25
C GLN A 452 -17.91 -31.25 -4.92
N ILE A 453 -18.58 -31.06 -6.04
CA ILE A 453 -18.50 -29.85 -6.88
C ILE A 453 -18.79 -28.58 -6.09
N GLY A 454 -19.75 -28.54 -5.19
CA GLY A 454 -20.07 -27.39 -4.36
C GLY A 454 -18.91 -26.95 -3.45
N LYS A 455 -18.14 -27.92 -2.89
CA LYS A 455 -16.95 -27.62 -2.09
C LYS A 455 -15.81 -27.05 -2.93
N ARG A 456 -15.67 -27.51 -4.19
CA ARG A 456 -14.67 -26.97 -5.13
C ARG A 456 -14.98 -25.51 -5.48
N TYR A 457 -16.23 -25.19 -5.77
CA TYR A 457 -16.65 -23.79 -5.98
C TYR A 457 -16.33 -22.92 -4.77
N ARG A 458 -16.67 -23.36 -3.55
CA ARG A 458 -16.41 -22.58 -2.32
C ARG A 458 -14.92 -22.31 -2.12
N ARG A 459 -14.02 -23.27 -2.42
CA ARG A 459 -12.58 -23.05 -2.35
C ARG A 459 -12.09 -22.01 -3.35
N GLN A 460 -12.66 -22.00 -4.55
CA GLN A 460 -12.30 -21.01 -5.57
C GLN A 460 -12.89 -19.63 -5.25
N ASP A 461 -14.11 -19.57 -4.73
CA ASP A 461 -14.71 -18.33 -4.23
C ASP A 461 -13.84 -17.71 -3.12
N ALA A 462 -13.33 -18.53 -2.19
CA ALA A 462 -12.47 -18.08 -1.09
C ALA A 462 -11.11 -17.52 -1.53
N ILE A 463 -10.56 -17.96 -2.67
CA ILE A 463 -9.31 -17.39 -3.23
C ILE A 463 -9.56 -16.34 -4.31
N GLY A 464 -10.84 -16.04 -4.60
CA GLY A 464 -11.22 -14.96 -5.52
C GLY A 464 -11.18 -15.31 -7.00
N THR A 465 -11.22 -16.61 -7.37
CA THR A 465 -11.27 -17.06 -8.77
C THR A 465 -12.57 -16.59 -9.43
N PRO A 466 -12.53 -15.74 -10.48
CA PRO A 466 -13.74 -15.14 -11.04
C PRO A 466 -14.61 -16.14 -11.81
N PHE A 467 -13.99 -17.14 -12.44
CA PHE A 467 -14.69 -18.11 -13.28
C PHE A 467 -14.37 -19.55 -12.92
N CYS A 468 -15.39 -20.40 -12.93
CA CYS A 468 -15.26 -21.83 -12.79
C CYS A 468 -15.98 -22.55 -13.93
N VAL A 469 -15.33 -23.54 -14.52
CA VAL A 469 -15.88 -24.40 -15.57
C VAL A 469 -16.13 -25.79 -15.01
N THR A 470 -17.32 -26.35 -15.24
CA THR A 470 -17.63 -27.73 -14.95
C THR A 470 -17.80 -28.52 -16.26
N VAL A 471 -17.03 -29.61 -16.36
CA VAL A 471 -17.06 -30.59 -17.45
C VAL A 471 -17.93 -31.74 -16.99
N ASP A 472 -18.97 -32.07 -17.76
CA ASP A 472 -19.95 -33.11 -17.49
C ASP A 472 -20.16 -34.02 -18.72
N ASN A 473 -21.09 -34.99 -18.63
CA ASN A 473 -21.31 -35.94 -19.72
C ASN A 473 -21.76 -35.24 -21.01
N GLN A 474 -22.58 -34.20 -20.93
CA GLN A 474 -23.01 -33.41 -22.09
C GLN A 474 -21.80 -32.76 -22.79
N THR A 475 -20.76 -32.39 -22.05
CA THR A 475 -19.53 -31.85 -22.64
C THR A 475 -18.89 -32.81 -23.66
N LEU A 476 -18.96 -34.12 -23.42
CA LEU A 476 -18.40 -35.13 -24.33
C LEU A 476 -19.23 -35.25 -25.62
N GLU A 477 -20.52 -34.92 -25.57
CA GLU A 477 -21.44 -35.02 -26.70
C GLU A 477 -21.39 -33.79 -27.61
N ASP A 478 -21.39 -32.57 -27.02
CA ASP A 478 -21.60 -31.31 -27.77
C ASP A 478 -20.49 -30.29 -27.61
N ASN A 479 -19.40 -30.59 -26.89
CA ASN A 479 -18.29 -29.68 -26.58
C ASN A 479 -18.72 -28.41 -25.86
N THR A 480 -19.80 -28.43 -25.09
CA THR A 480 -20.20 -27.34 -24.22
C THR A 480 -19.87 -27.62 -22.77
N VAL A 481 -19.69 -26.58 -21.96
CA VAL A 481 -19.37 -26.67 -20.53
C VAL A 481 -20.25 -25.71 -19.74
N THR A 482 -20.42 -25.99 -18.45
CA THR A 482 -21.06 -25.03 -17.53
C THR A 482 -20.02 -24.04 -17.05
N LEU A 483 -20.18 -22.77 -17.42
CA LEU A 483 -19.41 -21.64 -16.92
C LEU A 483 -20.16 -20.98 -15.76
N ARG A 484 -19.49 -20.91 -14.57
CA ARG A 484 -20.03 -20.25 -13.38
C ARG A 484 -19.23 -18.99 -13.09
N GLU A 485 -19.93 -17.90 -12.84
CA GLU A 485 -19.39 -16.64 -12.38
C GLU A 485 -19.39 -16.56 -10.84
N ARG A 486 -18.29 -16.08 -10.24
CA ARG A 486 -18.10 -16.01 -8.78
C ARG A 486 -19.10 -15.11 -8.08
N ASP A 487 -19.30 -13.89 -8.60
CA ASP A 487 -20.00 -12.83 -7.86
C ASP A 487 -21.52 -13.00 -7.90
N THR A 488 -22.07 -13.42 -9.03
CA THR A 488 -23.50 -13.68 -9.22
C THR A 488 -23.90 -15.11 -8.89
N MET A 489 -22.96 -16.05 -8.91
CA MET A 489 -23.15 -17.50 -8.88
C MET A 489 -23.96 -18.02 -10.09
N GLU A 490 -24.24 -17.20 -11.08
CA GLU A 490 -24.92 -17.60 -12.28
C GLU A 490 -24.13 -18.66 -13.06
N GLN A 491 -24.85 -19.60 -13.63
CA GLN A 491 -24.29 -20.66 -14.43
C GLN A 491 -24.92 -20.63 -15.82
N LYS A 492 -24.09 -20.67 -16.85
CA LYS A 492 -24.54 -20.72 -18.24
C LYS A 492 -23.78 -21.79 -19.01
N ARG A 493 -24.46 -22.36 -19.97
CA ARG A 493 -23.84 -23.31 -20.91
C ARG A 493 -23.16 -22.52 -22.03
N VAL A 494 -21.88 -22.82 -22.30
CA VAL A 494 -21.06 -22.15 -23.32
C VAL A 494 -20.24 -23.18 -24.08
N ASN A 495 -19.92 -22.91 -25.35
CA ASN A 495 -19.03 -23.76 -26.13
C ASN A 495 -17.58 -23.59 -25.64
N ILE A 496 -16.80 -24.67 -25.60
CA ILE A 496 -15.40 -24.66 -25.18
C ILE A 496 -14.57 -23.67 -26.03
N SER A 497 -14.88 -23.57 -27.33
CA SER A 497 -14.19 -22.63 -28.25
C SER A 497 -14.40 -21.14 -27.91
N GLU A 498 -15.46 -20.80 -27.19
CA GLU A 498 -15.80 -19.42 -26.81
C GLU A 498 -15.18 -19.03 -25.46
N LEU A 499 -14.77 -20.00 -24.63
CA LEU A 499 -14.27 -19.76 -23.26
C LEU A 499 -13.16 -18.73 -23.21
N ARG A 500 -12.18 -18.85 -24.11
CA ARG A 500 -11.05 -17.91 -24.14
C ARG A 500 -11.54 -16.46 -24.29
N GLY A 501 -12.34 -16.17 -25.29
CA GLY A 501 -12.82 -14.82 -25.56
C GLY A 501 -13.64 -14.26 -24.40
N ILE A 502 -14.57 -15.07 -23.86
CA ILE A 502 -15.44 -14.66 -22.75
C ILE A 502 -14.62 -14.31 -21.50
N ILE A 503 -13.58 -15.06 -21.19
CA ILE A 503 -12.81 -14.91 -19.97
C ILE A 503 -11.73 -13.82 -20.15
N GLU A 504 -10.98 -13.85 -21.26
CA GLU A 504 -9.86 -12.94 -21.52
C GLU A 504 -10.29 -11.47 -21.47
N ASP A 505 -11.46 -11.15 -21.99
CA ASP A 505 -12.05 -9.80 -21.96
C ASP A 505 -12.32 -9.26 -20.54
N GLN A 506 -12.37 -10.12 -19.52
CA GLN A 506 -12.67 -9.73 -18.15
C GLN A 506 -11.46 -9.84 -17.20
N VAL A 507 -10.53 -10.77 -17.49
CA VAL A 507 -9.44 -11.11 -16.55
C VAL A 507 -8.10 -10.47 -16.88
N THR A 508 -7.99 -9.72 -17.96
CA THR A 508 -6.72 -9.09 -18.35
C THR A 508 -6.53 -7.73 -17.69
N ILE A 509 -5.30 -7.37 -17.43
CA ILE A 509 -4.94 -6.02 -16.97
C ILE A 509 -5.39 -4.97 -18.00
N THR A 510 -5.29 -5.28 -19.29
CA THR A 510 -5.76 -4.41 -20.37
C THR A 510 -7.24 -4.07 -20.23
N SER A 511 -8.09 -5.02 -19.85
CA SER A 511 -9.53 -4.78 -19.62
C SER A 511 -9.74 -3.80 -18.46
N LEU A 512 -8.98 -3.97 -17.37
CA LEU A 512 -9.03 -3.05 -16.23
C LEU A 512 -8.56 -1.64 -16.62
N LEU A 513 -7.49 -1.52 -17.39
CA LEU A 513 -6.95 -0.24 -17.86
C LEU A 513 -7.87 0.50 -18.83
N LYS A 514 -8.68 -0.22 -19.61
CA LYS A 514 -9.69 0.41 -20.50
C LYS A 514 -10.77 1.17 -19.74
N ASN A 515 -10.97 0.90 -18.46
CA ASN A 515 -11.91 1.61 -17.59
C ASN A 515 -11.41 2.99 -17.12
N LEU A 516 -10.16 3.34 -17.44
CA LEU A 516 -9.51 4.62 -17.09
C LEU A 516 -9.85 5.77 -18.04
N LYS A 517 -10.86 5.63 -18.90
CA LYS A 517 -11.25 6.64 -19.89
C LYS A 517 -11.97 7.83 -19.28
#